data_6f3198d4f97ab6900ca543f0a8df9711
#
_entry.id   6f3198d4f97ab6900ca543f0a8df9711
#
_cell.length_a   1.000
_cell.length_b   1.000
_cell.length_c   1.000
_cell.angle_alpha   90.00
_cell.angle_beta   90.00
_cell.angle_gamma   90.00
#
_symmetry.space_group_name_H-M   'P 1'
#
loop_
_entity.id
_entity.type
_entity.pdbx_description
1 polymer ?
#
loop_
_entity_poly.entity_id
_entity_poly.type
_entity_poly.pdbx_seq_one_letter_code
_entity_poly.pdbx_strand_id
1 'polypeptide(L)'
;MSSLFKYFPAEYIKDKKTGKRINYALENLNSNTLWASIPDAFNDPFECDFYFTKDDILDYMLLEYPQMKQRINNMRNDPNECAQIETSYSDMQSAMEQIKKQFGITCFSTSDSELLMWGHYANCHRGICAEYDAAEIKKCNGIVRIVNYDTEILRVRDFSPDALMESAEKTLHTKSKEWSYENEVRIIISPIQSGLSGTTWDAPIPKSIRLGVKADERLKAEIKDLCKEKGIELY
;
A
#
# COMPACT_ATOMS: atom_id res chain seq x y z
N MET A 1 -4.78 -17.40 11.13
CA MET A 1 -3.71 -16.37 11.27
C MET A 1 -3.92 -15.73 12.63
N SER A 2 -2.96 -15.91 13.54
CA SER A 2 -3.02 -15.38 14.92
C SER A 2 -2.22 -14.11 15.10
N SER A 3 -1.15 -13.93 14.32
CA SER A 3 -0.24 -12.80 14.42
C SER A 3 0.03 -12.18 13.06
N LEU A 4 0.29 -10.87 13.07
CA LEU A 4 0.75 -10.05 11.96
C LEU A 4 2.03 -9.33 12.38
N PHE A 5 3.00 -9.25 11.49
CA PHE A 5 4.33 -8.72 11.75
C PHE A 5 4.57 -7.46 10.94
N LYS A 6 4.96 -6.37 11.61
CA LYS A 6 5.34 -5.11 10.99
C LYS A 6 6.82 -4.87 11.14
N TYR A 7 7.52 -4.79 10.01
CA TYR A 7 8.94 -4.43 9.97
C TYR A 7 9.08 -2.91 9.92
N PHE A 8 10.05 -2.38 10.66
CA PHE A 8 10.36 -0.97 10.69
C PHE A 8 11.86 -0.76 10.49
N PRO A 9 12.28 0.19 9.66
CA PRO A 9 13.69 0.55 9.51
C PRO A 9 14.28 1.14 10.80
N ALA A 10 13.45 1.73 11.67
CA ALA A 10 13.79 2.31 12.96
C ALA A 10 15.01 3.25 12.89
N GLU A 11 15.10 4.05 11.84
CA GLU A 11 16.18 5.00 11.59
C GLU A 11 15.94 6.33 12.27
N TYR A 12 17.05 6.97 12.71
CA TYR A 12 17.02 8.34 13.21
C TYR A 12 17.28 9.31 12.05
N ILE A 13 16.24 9.90 11.53
CA ILE A 13 16.32 10.89 10.46
C ILE A 13 16.23 12.32 11.02
N LYS A 14 16.84 13.27 10.31
CA LYS A 14 16.72 14.69 10.66
C LYS A 14 15.40 15.24 10.11
N ASP A 15 14.49 15.57 10.99
CA ASP A 15 13.22 16.21 10.61
C ASP A 15 13.50 17.57 9.94
N LYS A 16 12.95 17.77 8.75
CA LYS A 16 13.20 18.97 7.93
C LYS A 16 12.62 20.24 8.52
N LYS A 17 11.57 20.14 9.33
CA LYS A 17 10.86 21.28 9.93
C LYS A 17 11.51 21.71 11.24
N THR A 18 11.82 20.76 12.11
CA THR A 18 12.32 21.01 13.46
C THR A 18 13.84 20.90 13.59
N GLY A 19 14.51 20.27 12.63
CA GLY A 19 15.94 19.97 12.69
C GLY A 19 16.33 18.90 13.70
N LYS A 20 15.38 18.34 14.46
CA LYS A 20 15.62 17.28 15.44
C LYS A 20 15.79 15.92 14.75
N ARG A 21 16.52 15.02 15.40
CA ARG A 21 16.57 13.62 14.96
C ARG A 21 15.37 12.87 15.53
N ILE A 22 14.56 12.31 14.63
CA ILE A 22 13.32 11.61 14.92
C ILE A 22 13.46 10.16 14.47
N ASN A 23 12.90 9.24 15.25
CA ASN A 23 12.70 7.85 14.87
C ASN A 23 11.20 7.59 14.80
N TYR A 24 10.64 7.60 13.59
CA TYR A 24 9.20 7.44 13.40
C TYR A 24 8.65 6.09 13.87
N ALA A 25 9.48 5.02 13.88
CA ALA A 25 9.06 3.75 14.43
C ALA A 25 8.79 3.86 15.94
N LEU A 26 9.69 4.51 16.67
CA LEU A 26 9.51 4.76 18.11
C LEU A 26 8.35 5.70 18.40
N GLU A 27 8.17 6.76 17.60
CA GLU A 27 7.01 7.67 17.78
C GLU A 27 5.69 6.93 17.59
N ASN A 28 5.59 6.12 16.54
CA ASN A 28 4.40 5.31 16.27
C ASN A 28 4.12 4.30 17.39
N LEU A 29 5.14 3.59 17.86
CA LEU A 29 5.01 2.65 18.96
C LEU A 29 4.63 3.32 20.27
N ASN A 30 5.20 4.50 20.55
CA ASN A 30 4.84 5.31 21.75
C ASN A 30 3.39 5.78 21.70
N SER A 31 2.93 6.23 20.55
CA SER A 31 1.58 6.77 20.35
C SER A 31 0.52 5.70 20.11
N ASN A 32 0.89 4.42 19.97
CA ASN A 32 0.03 3.33 19.54
C ASN A 32 -0.63 3.64 18.19
N THR A 33 0.15 4.13 17.23
CA THR A 33 -0.32 4.45 15.89
C THR A 33 0.53 3.72 14.85
N LEU A 34 -0.02 3.58 13.65
CA LEU A 34 0.72 3.14 12.48
C LEU A 34 0.49 4.09 11.31
N TRP A 35 1.48 4.19 10.45
CA TRP A 35 1.39 4.98 9.23
C TRP A 35 0.81 4.15 8.08
N ALA A 36 -0.17 4.71 7.39
CA ALA A 36 -0.70 4.20 6.13
C ALA A 36 -0.25 5.13 5.00
N SER A 37 0.61 4.63 4.12
CA SER A 37 1.14 5.38 2.96
C SER A 37 0.19 5.31 1.78
N ILE A 38 0.12 6.37 0.98
CA ILE A 38 -0.49 6.25 -0.36
C ILE A 38 0.37 5.34 -1.26
N PRO A 39 -0.20 4.71 -2.29
CA PRO A 39 0.54 3.81 -3.21
C PRO A 39 1.79 4.43 -3.83
N ASP A 40 1.75 5.71 -4.19
CA ASP A 40 2.88 6.45 -4.79
C ASP A 40 4.16 6.46 -3.92
N ALA A 41 4.06 6.13 -2.64
CA ALA A 41 5.19 6.09 -1.72
C ALA A 41 5.83 4.70 -1.58
N PHE A 42 5.35 3.70 -2.33
CA PHE A 42 5.87 2.35 -2.29
C PHE A 42 7.19 2.23 -3.06
N ASN A 43 7.99 1.21 -2.69
CA ASN A 43 9.31 0.97 -3.27
C ASN A 43 9.25 0.27 -4.64
N ASP A 44 8.21 -0.48 -4.92
CA ASP A 44 7.99 -1.10 -6.21
C ASP A 44 7.18 -0.15 -7.11
N PRO A 45 7.75 0.36 -8.21
CA PRO A 45 7.06 1.28 -9.11
C PRO A 45 5.89 0.66 -9.87
N PHE A 46 5.80 -0.67 -9.90
CA PHE A 46 4.70 -1.40 -10.54
C PHE A 46 3.62 -1.84 -9.55
N GLU A 47 3.79 -1.54 -8.27
CA GLU A 47 2.85 -1.90 -7.23
C GLU A 47 1.61 -1.01 -7.27
N CYS A 48 0.45 -1.61 -7.03
CA CYS A 48 -0.84 -0.94 -7.16
C CYS A 48 -1.10 -0.40 -8.58
N ASP A 49 -0.47 -0.98 -9.60
CA ASP A 49 -0.63 -0.54 -10.96
C ASP A 49 -1.74 -1.29 -11.71
N PHE A 50 -2.22 -0.69 -12.79
CA PHE A 50 -3.24 -1.21 -13.68
C PHE A 50 -2.92 -0.74 -15.10
N TYR A 51 -3.47 -1.43 -16.08
CA TYR A 51 -3.41 -0.92 -17.43
C TYR A 51 -4.72 -1.13 -18.18
N PHE A 52 -4.93 -0.33 -19.19
CA PHE A 52 -5.95 -0.49 -20.23
C PHE A 52 -5.46 0.17 -21.50
N THR A 53 -6.07 -0.18 -22.60
CA THR A 53 -5.76 0.35 -23.90
C THR A 53 -6.94 1.20 -24.42
N LYS A 54 -6.69 1.98 -25.46
CA LYS A 54 -7.78 2.67 -26.18
C LYS A 54 -8.80 1.69 -26.75
N ASP A 55 -8.33 0.53 -27.20
CA ASP A 55 -9.21 -0.52 -27.69
C ASP A 55 -10.11 -1.09 -26.61
N ASP A 56 -9.63 -1.22 -25.36
CA ASP A 56 -10.48 -1.64 -24.23
C ASP A 56 -11.63 -0.64 -24.00
N ILE A 57 -11.34 0.67 -24.10
CA ILE A 57 -12.37 1.72 -23.98
C ILE A 57 -13.38 1.63 -25.14
N LEU A 58 -12.89 1.49 -26.37
CA LEU A 58 -13.75 1.40 -27.56
C LEU A 58 -14.60 0.13 -27.54
N ASP A 59 -14.06 -0.98 -27.08
CA ASP A 59 -14.80 -2.23 -26.92
C ASP A 59 -15.90 -2.09 -25.86
N TYR A 60 -15.60 -1.45 -24.72
CA TYR A 60 -16.60 -1.12 -23.71
C TYR A 60 -17.69 -0.21 -24.28
N MET A 61 -17.31 0.86 -25.00
CA MET A 61 -18.29 1.76 -25.64
C MET A 61 -19.19 1.03 -26.64
N LEU A 62 -18.66 0.03 -27.37
CA LEU A 62 -19.45 -0.79 -28.29
C LEU A 62 -20.49 -1.65 -27.57
N LEU A 63 -20.18 -2.14 -26.36
CA LEU A 63 -21.10 -2.91 -25.53
C LEU A 63 -22.21 -2.02 -24.98
N GLU A 64 -21.87 -0.86 -24.46
CA GLU A 64 -22.82 0.06 -23.84
C GLU A 64 -23.70 0.83 -24.86
N TYR A 65 -23.11 1.15 -26.03
CA TYR A 65 -23.74 1.99 -27.05
C TYR A 65 -23.70 1.33 -28.45
N PRO A 66 -24.33 0.15 -28.64
CA PRO A 66 -24.28 -0.59 -29.91
C PRO A 66 -24.87 0.20 -31.11
N GLN A 67 -25.77 1.14 -30.85
CA GLN A 67 -26.34 2.06 -31.87
C GLN A 67 -25.29 3.03 -32.43
N MET A 68 -24.17 3.26 -31.74
CA MET A 68 -23.07 4.14 -32.17
C MET A 68 -21.92 3.40 -32.86
N LYS A 69 -22.11 2.15 -33.22
CA LYS A 69 -21.05 1.26 -33.76
C LYS A 69 -20.25 1.91 -34.90
N GLN A 70 -20.90 2.54 -35.84
CA GLN A 70 -20.19 3.17 -36.97
C GLN A 70 -19.28 4.30 -36.51
N ARG A 71 -19.73 5.16 -35.61
CA ARG A 71 -18.92 6.24 -35.05
C ARG A 71 -17.77 5.71 -34.23
N ILE A 72 -17.98 4.73 -33.38
CA ILE A 72 -16.95 4.12 -32.53
C ILE A 72 -15.87 3.45 -33.39
N ASN A 73 -16.25 2.76 -34.49
CA ASN A 73 -15.30 2.20 -35.44
C ASN A 73 -14.51 3.30 -36.18
N ASN A 74 -15.12 4.45 -36.46
CA ASN A 74 -14.39 5.59 -37.03
C ASN A 74 -13.34 6.13 -36.07
N MET A 75 -13.65 6.24 -34.76
CA MET A 75 -12.68 6.65 -33.72
C MET A 75 -11.44 5.75 -33.67
N ARG A 76 -11.58 4.48 -34.08
CA ARG A 76 -10.48 3.50 -34.14
C ARG A 76 -9.54 3.75 -35.32
N ASN A 77 -10.06 4.25 -36.43
CA ASN A 77 -9.37 4.27 -37.74
C ASN A 77 -9.18 5.69 -38.33
N ASP A 78 -9.94 6.69 -37.91
CA ASP A 78 -9.86 8.05 -38.43
C ASP A 78 -8.99 8.94 -37.53
N PRO A 79 -7.89 9.52 -38.02
CA PRO A 79 -7.03 10.41 -37.23
C PRO A 79 -7.75 11.60 -36.59
N ASN A 80 -8.81 12.13 -37.22
CA ASN A 80 -9.58 13.24 -36.67
C ASN A 80 -10.49 12.81 -35.50
N GLU A 81 -10.97 11.59 -35.49
CA GLU A 81 -11.77 11.01 -34.42
C GLU A 81 -10.86 10.44 -33.28
N CYS A 82 -9.61 10.11 -33.58
CA CYS A 82 -8.66 9.61 -32.59
C CYS A 82 -8.42 10.59 -31.43
N ALA A 83 -8.49 11.91 -31.66
CA ALA A 83 -8.29 12.91 -30.63
C ALA A 83 -9.30 12.79 -29.46
N GLN A 84 -10.52 12.36 -29.73
CA GLN A 84 -11.56 12.17 -28.71
C GLN A 84 -11.22 10.97 -27.81
N ILE A 85 -10.78 9.87 -28.39
CA ILE A 85 -10.39 8.69 -27.60
C ILE A 85 -9.09 8.93 -26.81
N GLU A 86 -8.16 9.75 -27.34
CA GLU A 86 -6.97 10.17 -26.61
C GLU A 86 -7.34 10.95 -25.35
N THR A 87 -8.28 11.90 -25.46
CA THR A 87 -8.77 12.68 -24.32
C THR A 87 -9.44 11.75 -23.30
N SER A 88 -10.36 10.89 -23.74
CA SER A 88 -11.06 9.95 -22.86
C SER A 88 -10.08 8.99 -22.15
N TYR A 89 -9.06 8.52 -22.85
CA TYR A 89 -8.01 7.68 -22.30
C TYR A 89 -7.23 8.40 -21.19
N SER A 90 -6.80 9.65 -21.46
CA SER A 90 -6.07 10.47 -20.49
C SER A 90 -6.90 10.81 -19.25
N ASP A 91 -8.16 11.17 -19.46
CA ASP A 91 -9.08 11.50 -18.37
C ASP A 91 -9.33 10.28 -17.46
N MET A 92 -9.49 9.10 -18.05
CA MET A 92 -9.73 7.87 -17.33
C MET A 92 -8.49 7.42 -16.53
N GLN A 93 -7.29 7.52 -17.12
CA GLN A 93 -6.04 7.30 -16.38
C GLN A 93 -5.94 8.25 -15.18
N SER A 94 -6.20 9.55 -15.41
CA SER A 94 -6.15 10.55 -14.35
C SER A 94 -7.15 10.26 -13.24
N ALA A 95 -8.37 9.84 -13.58
CA ALA A 95 -9.40 9.47 -12.62
C ALA A 95 -8.97 8.28 -11.75
N MET A 96 -8.45 7.22 -12.35
CA MET A 96 -7.97 6.04 -11.63
C MET A 96 -6.80 6.39 -10.69
N GLU A 97 -5.84 7.22 -11.14
CA GLU A 97 -4.76 7.70 -10.28
C GLU A 97 -5.26 8.52 -9.09
N GLN A 98 -6.27 9.38 -9.30
CA GLN A 98 -6.88 10.15 -8.20
C GLN A 98 -7.63 9.24 -7.22
N ILE A 99 -8.28 8.18 -7.70
CA ILE A 99 -8.93 7.20 -6.82
C ILE A 99 -7.88 6.50 -5.95
N LYS A 100 -6.77 6.00 -6.53
CA LYS A 100 -5.70 5.35 -5.76
C LYS A 100 -5.15 6.24 -4.63
N LYS A 101 -5.00 7.53 -4.87
CA LYS A 101 -4.51 8.51 -3.88
C LYS A 101 -5.43 8.74 -2.69
N GLN A 102 -6.68 8.26 -2.76
CA GLN A 102 -7.60 8.33 -1.62
C GLN A 102 -7.37 7.21 -0.60
N PHE A 103 -6.51 6.25 -0.89
CA PHE A 103 -6.24 5.10 -0.04
C PHE A 103 -4.84 5.19 0.60
N GLY A 104 -4.81 4.92 1.90
CA GLY A 104 -3.56 4.69 2.63
C GLY A 104 -3.43 3.21 2.96
N ILE A 105 -2.23 2.67 2.86
CA ILE A 105 -1.96 1.25 3.04
C ILE A 105 -0.89 1.07 4.12
N THR A 106 -1.20 0.21 5.10
CA THR A 106 -0.22 -0.31 6.05
C THR A 106 0.00 -1.79 5.77
N CYS A 107 1.26 -2.15 5.45
CA CYS A 107 1.67 -3.50 5.11
C CYS A 107 2.16 -4.27 6.33
N PHE A 108 1.68 -5.48 6.48
CA PHE A 108 2.14 -6.48 7.45
C PHE A 108 2.58 -7.73 6.72
N SER A 109 3.42 -8.54 7.36
CA SER A 109 3.73 -9.90 6.93
C SER A 109 3.07 -10.92 7.86
N THR A 110 2.90 -12.15 7.40
CA THR A 110 2.55 -13.29 8.27
C THR A 110 3.79 -14.02 8.82
N SER A 111 5.00 -13.56 8.48
CA SER A 111 6.28 -14.12 8.91
C SER A 111 7.16 -13.06 9.56
N ASP A 112 7.89 -13.45 10.62
CA ASP A 112 8.88 -12.64 11.33
C ASP A 112 10.33 -13.07 11.03
N SER A 113 10.49 -14.15 10.27
CA SER A 113 11.77 -14.83 10.07
C SER A 113 12.32 -14.74 8.64
N GLU A 114 11.57 -14.12 7.72
CA GLU A 114 11.98 -13.97 6.32
C GLU A 114 13.16 -13.00 6.19
N LEU A 115 14.32 -13.50 5.75
CA LEU A 115 15.55 -12.71 5.67
C LEU A 115 15.46 -11.52 4.73
N LEU A 116 14.71 -11.66 3.62
CA LEU A 116 14.51 -10.57 2.67
C LEU A 116 13.69 -9.45 3.30
N MET A 117 12.70 -9.76 4.13
CA MET A 117 11.93 -8.76 4.88
C MET A 117 12.81 -7.96 5.83
N TRP A 118 13.71 -8.63 6.55
CA TRP A 118 14.69 -7.96 7.40
C TRP A 118 15.68 -7.11 6.60
N GLY A 119 16.04 -7.56 5.40
CA GLY A 119 16.89 -6.82 4.46
C GLY A 119 16.23 -5.53 3.97
N HIS A 120 15.03 -5.66 3.42
CA HIS A 120 14.34 -4.56 2.73
C HIS A 120 13.66 -3.58 3.69
N TYR A 121 12.97 -4.08 4.74
CA TYR A 121 12.05 -3.28 5.55
C TYR A 121 12.55 -2.99 6.96
N ALA A 122 13.63 -3.65 7.41
CA ALA A 122 14.24 -3.41 8.72
C ALA A 122 15.68 -2.85 8.60
N ASN A 123 15.93 -1.97 7.63
CA ASN A 123 17.20 -1.29 7.42
C ASN A 123 18.40 -2.28 7.42
N CYS A 124 18.38 -3.30 6.57
CA CYS A 124 19.42 -4.32 6.49
C CYS A 124 19.75 -4.93 7.88
N HIS A 125 18.70 -5.40 8.59
CA HIS A 125 18.76 -6.00 9.93
C HIS A 125 19.15 -5.04 11.06
N ARG A 126 19.06 -3.73 10.88
CA ARG A 126 19.34 -2.71 11.92
C ARG A 126 18.08 -2.22 12.62
N GLY A 127 16.89 -2.46 12.02
CA GLY A 127 15.60 -2.05 12.54
C GLY A 127 14.96 -3.07 13.47
N ILE A 128 13.65 -3.09 13.49
CA ILE A 128 12.83 -3.93 14.36
C ILE A 128 11.71 -4.62 13.58
N CYS A 129 11.16 -5.69 14.19
CA CYS A 129 9.92 -6.33 13.76
C CYS A 129 8.97 -6.41 14.95
N ALA A 130 7.79 -5.80 14.85
CA ALA A 130 6.76 -5.81 15.87
C ALA A 130 5.66 -6.81 15.53
N GLU A 131 5.25 -7.62 16.50
CA GLU A 131 4.18 -8.60 16.39
C GLU A 131 2.86 -8.04 16.93
N TYR A 132 1.83 -8.09 16.14
CA TYR A 132 0.47 -7.66 16.51
C TYR A 132 -0.51 -8.84 16.51
N ASP A 133 -1.52 -8.75 17.38
CA ASP A 133 -2.64 -9.68 17.32
C ASP A 133 -3.50 -9.40 16.08
N ALA A 134 -3.67 -10.42 15.24
CA ALA A 134 -4.44 -10.25 14.01
C ALA A 134 -5.93 -9.97 14.26
N ALA A 135 -6.49 -10.43 15.40
CA ALA A 135 -7.88 -10.15 15.76
C ALA A 135 -8.04 -8.69 16.21
N GLU A 136 -7.05 -8.14 16.93
CA GLU A 136 -7.07 -6.73 17.34
C GLU A 136 -6.88 -5.80 16.13
N ILE A 137 -5.97 -6.12 15.20
CA ILE A 137 -5.82 -5.38 13.95
C ILE A 137 -7.12 -5.35 13.14
N LYS A 138 -7.86 -6.46 13.08
CA LYS A 138 -9.14 -6.53 12.37
C LYS A 138 -10.25 -5.66 12.96
N LYS A 139 -10.13 -5.25 14.23
CA LYS A 139 -11.09 -4.33 14.88
C LYS A 139 -10.81 -2.87 14.53
N CYS A 140 -9.64 -2.56 14.00
CA CYS A 140 -9.28 -1.20 13.61
C CYS A 140 -10.10 -0.75 12.41
N ASN A 141 -10.27 0.56 12.28
CA ASN A 141 -11.06 1.17 11.21
C ASN A 141 -10.33 1.13 9.86
N GLY A 142 -10.28 -0.04 9.25
CA GLY A 142 -9.66 -0.26 7.94
C GLY A 142 -10.12 -1.57 7.31
N ILE A 143 -9.94 -1.67 6.00
CA ILE A 143 -10.25 -2.87 5.24
C ILE A 143 -9.03 -3.78 5.24
N VAL A 144 -9.18 -5.01 5.74
CA VAL A 144 -8.12 -6.01 5.75
C VAL A 144 -8.13 -6.80 4.44
N ARG A 145 -7.01 -6.85 3.73
CA ARG A 145 -6.82 -7.64 2.51
C ARG A 145 -5.56 -8.47 2.59
N ILE A 146 -5.65 -9.73 2.16
CA ILE A 146 -4.49 -10.56 1.88
C ILE A 146 -4.04 -10.21 0.46
N VAL A 147 -2.73 -9.99 0.26
CA VAL A 147 -2.19 -9.67 -1.06
C VAL A 147 -2.31 -10.87 -2.00
N ASN A 148 -2.84 -10.61 -3.17
CA ASN A 148 -2.86 -11.53 -4.29
C ASN A 148 -1.57 -11.35 -5.10
N TYR A 149 -0.80 -12.42 -5.23
CA TYR A 149 0.44 -12.40 -6.01
C TYR A 149 0.19 -12.94 -7.41
N ASP A 150 0.37 -12.07 -8.41
CA ASP A 150 0.12 -12.40 -9.81
C ASP A 150 1.36 -12.13 -10.67
N THR A 151 1.40 -12.74 -11.83
CA THR A 151 2.44 -12.52 -12.85
C THR A 151 2.08 -11.40 -13.81
N GLU A 152 0.84 -10.93 -13.78
CA GLU A 152 0.33 -9.91 -14.70
C GLU A 152 -0.21 -8.69 -13.94
N ILE A 153 0.02 -7.51 -14.51
CA ILE A 153 -0.62 -6.27 -14.05
C ILE A 153 -2.12 -6.35 -14.37
N LEU A 154 -2.95 -5.82 -13.46
CA LEU A 154 -4.39 -5.80 -13.63
C LEU A 154 -4.79 -5.05 -14.91
N ARG A 155 -5.50 -5.70 -15.81
CA ARG A 155 -6.09 -5.08 -17.00
C ARG A 155 -7.54 -4.71 -16.74
N VAL A 156 -7.86 -3.41 -16.90
CA VAL A 156 -9.23 -2.88 -16.81
C VAL A 156 -9.91 -3.00 -18.18
N ARG A 157 -11.12 -3.53 -18.20
CA ARG A 157 -11.93 -3.70 -19.42
C ARG A 157 -13.37 -3.22 -19.26
N ASP A 158 -13.84 -3.08 -18.05
CA ASP A 158 -15.14 -2.51 -17.71
C ASP A 158 -14.91 -1.12 -17.10
N PHE A 159 -15.48 -0.11 -17.73
CA PHE A 159 -15.31 1.29 -17.37
C PHE A 159 -16.58 1.90 -16.74
N SER A 160 -17.51 1.06 -16.30
CA SER A 160 -18.61 1.51 -15.45
C SER A 160 -18.04 2.04 -14.10
N PRO A 161 -18.69 3.01 -13.46
CA PRO A 161 -18.18 3.58 -12.20
C PRO A 161 -17.92 2.55 -11.11
N ASP A 162 -18.78 1.54 -10.98
CA ASP A 162 -18.64 0.49 -9.98
C ASP A 162 -17.45 -0.43 -10.29
N ALA A 163 -17.26 -0.83 -11.55
CA ALA A 163 -16.16 -1.66 -11.99
C ALA A 163 -14.80 -0.93 -11.89
N LEU A 164 -14.77 0.38 -12.16
CA LEU A 164 -13.57 1.19 -11.97
C LEU A 164 -13.17 1.25 -10.49
N MET A 165 -14.14 1.42 -9.58
CA MET A 165 -13.89 1.43 -8.15
C MET A 165 -13.40 0.06 -7.66
N GLU A 166 -14.03 -1.03 -8.10
CA GLU A 166 -13.60 -2.40 -7.79
C GLU A 166 -12.19 -2.69 -8.33
N SER A 167 -11.90 -2.25 -9.56
CA SER A 167 -10.57 -2.39 -10.17
C SER A 167 -9.52 -1.61 -9.38
N ALA A 168 -9.81 -0.37 -8.98
CA ALA A 168 -8.92 0.42 -8.15
C ALA A 168 -8.67 -0.24 -6.78
N GLU A 169 -9.71 -0.75 -6.12
CA GLU A 169 -9.53 -1.50 -4.86
C GLU A 169 -8.69 -2.76 -5.08
N LYS A 170 -8.90 -3.50 -6.14
CA LYS A 170 -8.16 -4.72 -6.46
C LYS A 170 -6.67 -4.45 -6.67
N THR A 171 -6.29 -3.33 -7.30
CA THR A 171 -4.87 -2.97 -7.46
C THR A 171 -4.18 -2.77 -6.12
N LEU A 172 -4.90 -2.25 -5.10
CA LEU A 172 -4.32 -1.96 -3.78
C LEU A 172 -3.88 -3.22 -3.01
N HIS A 173 -4.30 -4.41 -3.44
CA HIS A 173 -3.90 -5.67 -2.83
C HIS A 173 -3.46 -6.74 -3.85
N THR A 174 -3.05 -6.31 -5.05
CA THR A 174 -2.36 -7.15 -6.04
C THR A 174 -0.90 -6.72 -6.13
N LYS A 175 0.01 -7.69 -6.18
CA LYS A 175 1.45 -7.47 -6.22
C LYS A 175 2.11 -8.51 -7.12
N SER A 176 3.27 -8.17 -7.69
CA SER A 176 4.05 -9.12 -8.51
C SER A 176 4.46 -10.36 -7.72
N LYS A 177 4.43 -11.53 -8.37
CA LYS A 177 4.72 -12.83 -7.77
C LYS A 177 6.13 -12.92 -7.18
N GLU A 178 7.07 -12.15 -7.68
CA GLU A 178 8.44 -12.06 -7.16
C GLU A 178 8.49 -11.61 -5.71
N TRP A 179 7.46 -10.87 -5.23
CA TRP A 179 7.33 -10.41 -3.85
C TRP A 179 6.56 -11.39 -2.93
N SER A 180 6.22 -12.59 -3.42
CA SER A 180 5.40 -13.55 -2.66
C SER A 180 6.00 -13.99 -1.33
N TYR A 181 7.32 -13.87 -1.15
CA TYR A 181 8.00 -14.13 0.12
C TYR A 181 7.57 -13.19 1.25
N GLU A 182 7.00 -12.03 0.93
CA GLU A 182 6.51 -11.09 1.93
C GLU A 182 5.30 -11.61 2.70
N ASN A 183 4.53 -12.54 2.12
CA ASN A 183 3.31 -13.09 2.72
C ASN A 183 2.42 -11.97 3.30
N GLU A 184 2.13 -10.98 2.46
CA GLU A 184 1.65 -9.66 2.88
C GLU A 184 0.16 -9.65 3.19
N VAL A 185 -0.16 -8.92 4.25
CA VAL A 185 -1.54 -8.53 4.62
C VAL A 185 -1.58 -7.01 4.73
N ARG A 186 -2.54 -6.39 4.08
CA ARG A 186 -2.73 -4.94 4.03
C ARG A 186 -3.90 -4.49 4.86
N ILE A 187 -3.71 -3.38 5.55
CA ILE A 187 -4.80 -2.60 6.13
C ILE A 187 -4.95 -1.36 5.27
N ILE A 188 -6.10 -1.24 4.62
CA ILE A 188 -6.43 -0.16 3.71
C ILE A 188 -7.32 0.84 4.44
N ILE A 189 -6.88 2.07 4.53
CA ILE A 189 -7.56 3.20 5.18
C ILE A 189 -8.06 4.15 4.08
N SER A 190 -9.31 4.54 4.14
CA SER A 190 -9.93 5.49 3.19
C SER A 190 -11.02 6.29 3.89
N PRO A 191 -11.24 7.56 3.50
CA PRO A 191 -10.43 8.33 2.56
C PRO A 191 -9.18 8.96 3.21
N ILE A 192 -8.12 9.14 2.44
CA ILE A 192 -6.99 9.99 2.79
C ILE A 192 -7.26 11.42 2.32
N GLN A 193 -6.91 12.40 3.13
CA GLN A 193 -7.03 13.81 2.74
C GLN A 193 -6.15 14.10 1.52
N SER A 194 -6.71 14.75 0.52
CA SER A 194 -6.00 15.11 -0.71
C SER A 194 -4.72 15.90 -0.44
N GLY A 195 -3.66 15.55 -1.15
CA GLY A 195 -2.34 16.18 -1.05
C GLY A 195 -1.46 15.65 0.08
N LEU A 196 -1.93 14.71 0.89
CA LEU A 196 -1.10 14.02 1.88
C LEU A 196 -0.45 12.77 1.29
N SER A 197 0.74 12.43 1.79
CA SER A 197 1.46 11.19 1.44
C SER A 197 0.99 9.97 2.23
N GLY A 198 0.00 10.13 3.10
CA GLY A 198 -0.56 9.09 3.94
C GLY A 198 -1.23 9.67 5.18
N THR A 199 -1.61 8.79 6.10
CA THR A 199 -2.22 9.15 7.40
C THR A 199 -1.77 8.19 8.49
N THR A 200 -1.86 8.63 9.75
CA THR A 200 -1.74 7.74 10.90
C THR A 200 -3.12 7.20 11.30
N TRP A 201 -3.16 6.00 11.84
CA TRP A 201 -4.35 5.38 12.41
C TRP A 201 -4.00 4.70 13.74
N ASP A 202 -4.99 4.59 14.63
CA ASP A 202 -4.82 4.00 15.95
C ASP A 202 -4.64 2.48 15.82
N ALA A 203 -3.50 1.98 16.28
CA ALA A 203 -3.14 0.58 16.22
C ALA A 203 -3.09 -0.02 17.64
N PRO A 204 -3.33 -1.34 17.80
CA PRO A 204 -3.16 -1.98 19.08
C PRO A 204 -1.68 -1.98 19.52
N ILE A 205 -1.45 -2.12 20.81
CA ILE A 205 -0.11 -2.33 21.36
C ILE A 205 0.41 -3.68 20.81
N PRO A 206 1.66 -3.76 20.28
CA PRO A 206 2.22 -5.01 19.82
C PRO A 206 2.42 -5.99 20.99
N LYS A 207 2.29 -7.28 20.72
CA LYS A 207 2.57 -8.35 21.70
C LYS A 207 4.05 -8.46 22.01
N SER A 208 4.86 -8.37 20.96
CA SER A 208 6.31 -8.51 21.06
C SER A 208 7.04 -7.64 20.05
N ILE A 209 8.28 -7.34 20.33
CA ILE A 209 9.22 -6.69 19.41
C ILE A 209 10.49 -7.54 19.31
N ARG A 210 10.95 -7.75 18.08
CA ARG A 210 12.24 -8.39 17.78
C ARG A 210 13.21 -7.34 17.26
N LEU A 211 14.41 -7.32 17.84
CA LEU A 211 15.50 -6.47 17.39
C LEU A 211 16.24 -7.11 16.22
N GLY A 212 16.53 -6.34 15.20
CA GLY A 212 17.45 -6.79 14.15
C GLY A 212 18.84 -7.09 14.72
N VAL A 213 19.48 -8.13 14.20
CA VAL A 213 20.80 -8.58 14.69
C VAL A 213 21.91 -7.52 14.62
N LYS A 214 21.70 -6.46 13.81
CA LYS A 214 22.63 -5.33 13.66
C LYS A 214 22.06 -4.03 14.28
N ALA A 215 21.03 -4.11 15.12
CA ALA A 215 20.49 -2.95 15.83
C ALA A 215 21.57 -2.32 16.71
N ASP A 216 21.67 -0.99 16.69
CA ASP A 216 22.65 -0.29 17.50
C ASP A 216 22.22 -0.20 18.99
N GLU A 217 23.18 0.11 19.86
CA GLU A 217 22.95 0.11 21.31
C GLU A 217 21.93 1.17 21.75
N ARG A 218 21.84 2.29 21.02
CA ARG A 218 20.84 3.33 21.30
C ARG A 218 19.43 2.81 21.04
N LEU A 219 19.18 2.23 19.85
CA LEU A 219 17.90 1.66 19.50
C LEU A 219 17.51 0.53 20.47
N LYS A 220 18.46 -0.35 20.84
CA LYS A 220 18.22 -1.41 21.81
C LYS A 220 17.77 -0.88 23.16
N ALA A 221 18.42 0.17 23.66
CA ALA A 221 18.06 0.79 24.94
C ALA A 221 16.67 1.41 24.89
N GLU A 222 16.38 2.22 23.88
CA GLU A 222 15.09 2.89 23.70
C GLU A 222 13.93 1.90 23.54
N ILE A 223 14.12 0.82 22.75
CA ILE A 223 13.11 -0.24 22.60
C ILE A 223 12.93 -1.02 23.92
N LYS A 224 13.99 -1.30 24.65
CA LYS A 224 13.91 -1.98 25.95
C LYS A 224 13.08 -1.17 26.97
N ASP A 225 13.30 0.13 27.02
CA ASP A 225 12.56 1.03 27.92
C ASP A 225 11.08 1.10 27.50
N LEU A 226 10.79 1.26 26.22
CA LEU A 226 9.42 1.22 25.66
C LEU A 226 8.71 -0.10 26.00
N CYS A 227 9.36 -1.23 25.79
CA CYS A 227 8.79 -2.55 26.06
C CYS A 227 8.47 -2.72 27.54
N LYS A 228 9.36 -2.27 28.42
CA LYS A 228 9.14 -2.29 29.87
C LYS A 228 7.95 -1.42 30.28
N GLU A 229 7.84 -0.21 29.71
CA GLU A 229 6.75 0.73 30.01
C GLU A 229 5.39 0.17 29.57
N LYS A 230 5.32 -0.41 28.37
CA LYS A 230 4.05 -0.87 27.76
C LYS A 230 3.74 -2.35 28.00
N GLY A 231 4.58 -3.09 28.67
CA GLY A 231 4.38 -4.53 28.91
C GLY A 231 4.51 -5.37 27.65
N ILE A 232 5.39 -4.98 26.72
CA ILE A 232 5.65 -5.65 25.44
C ILE A 232 6.80 -6.65 25.64
N GLU A 233 6.69 -7.86 25.10
CA GLU A 233 7.77 -8.84 25.10
C GLU A 233 8.89 -8.41 24.15
N LEU A 234 10.15 -8.57 24.57
CA LEU A 234 11.34 -8.20 23.79
C LEU A 234 12.20 -9.42 23.48
N TYR A 235 12.55 -9.63 22.21
CA TYR A 235 13.41 -10.71 21.72
C TYR A 235 14.64 -10.18 20.97
#